data_915a57d3ae73aeb411f382c3f0b8dd49
#
_entry.id   915a57d3ae73aeb411f382c3f0b8dd49
#
_cell.length_a   1.000
_cell.length_b   1.000
_cell.length_c   1.000
_cell.angle_alpha   90.00
_cell.angle_beta   90.00
_cell.angle_gamma   90.00
#
_symmetry.space_group_name_H-M   'P 1'
#
loop_
_entity.id
_entity.type
_entity.pdbx_description
1 polymer ?
#
loop_
_entity_poly.entity_id
_entity_poly.type
_entity_poly.pdbx_seq_one_letter_code
_entity_poly.pdbx_strand_id
1 'polypeptide(L)'
;METKYKIITNKQELKKLIQCCKQTGYASVDFETNAEPIYNKSFKPTILSVTFQPGFGCSIPLDHFETKKYTSSGWNWKKMLRKFGEEVIENPNVVKVAWNYKFDDQIFQKYNIYYRGVCLDGMLAKYLLNEEKPNDLKSMVRRYLPEYGDYEKQDKFDKIPWDKKELEPLCHYGCQDTDYTLRLMLFFEKKLIDLGLYNTYRNLIMTASRVLTSVEKNGLYVDRAFNQELLDSYLPKIEAAKEAIYNLPKVKKFTKLYNQSKIEKYIAKLEEEIENLDPRVDKRKIQSREQKIANIRAGVFTTKKELELIRPVSLGSSVDLPQLMYSEEGFNFEVIKKNDSGKPSTDEE
;
A
#
# COMPACT_ATOMS: atom_id res chain seq x y z
N MET A 1 5.64 14.80 23.59
CA MET A 1 4.54 14.22 24.42
C MET A 1 4.65 12.71 24.27
N GLU A 2 4.69 11.97 25.40
CA GLU A 2 4.78 10.51 25.38
C GLU A 2 3.50 9.92 24.76
N THR A 3 3.63 9.09 23.72
CA THR A 3 2.49 8.46 23.04
C THR A 3 2.01 7.26 23.85
N LYS A 4 0.69 7.13 24.01
CA LYS A 4 0.06 5.99 24.71
C LYS A 4 -0.86 5.25 23.77
N TYR A 5 -0.36 4.14 23.24
CA TYR A 5 -1.13 3.26 22.36
C TYR A 5 -1.55 2.00 23.09
N LYS A 6 -2.78 1.55 22.84
CA LYS A 6 -3.39 0.44 23.58
C LYS A 6 -4.24 -0.46 22.70
N ILE A 7 -4.13 -1.77 22.91
CA ILE A 7 -5.05 -2.76 22.36
C ILE A 7 -6.27 -2.87 23.27
N ILE A 8 -7.47 -2.79 22.71
CA ILE A 8 -8.73 -2.98 23.43
C ILE A 8 -8.99 -4.48 23.55
N THR A 9 -8.95 -4.99 24.77
CA THR A 9 -9.01 -6.42 25.08
C THR A 9 -10.36 -6.90 25.61
N ASN A 10 -11.20 -5.98 26.07
CA ASN A 10 -12.49 -6.31 26.69
C ASN A 10 -13.55 -5.20 26.52
N LYS A 11 -14.81 -5.53 26.87
CA LYS A 11 -15.95 -4.61 26.72
C LYS A 11 -15.86 -3.35 27.59
N GLN A 12 -15.17 -3.41 28.75
CA GLN A 12 -15.03 -2.24 29.64
C GLN A 12 -14.07 -1.23 29.02
N GLU A 13 -12.98 -1.71 28.42
CA GLU A 13 -12.03 -0.85 27.71
C GLU A 13 -12.65 -0.20 26.49
N LEU A 14 -13.48 -0.96 25.73
CA LEU A 14 -14.23 -0.38 24.61
C LEU A 14 -15.19 0.73 25.09
N LYS A 15 -15.90 0.52 26.20
CA LYS A 15 -16.76 1.58 26.79
C LYS A 15 -15.96 2.82 27.18
N LYS A 16 -14.76 2.66 27.76
CA LYS A 16 -13.89 3.77 28.09
C LYS A 16 -13.42 4.52 26.85
N LEU A 17 -13.02 3.81 25.79
CA LEU A 17 -12.65 4.42 24.50
C LEU A 17 -13.80 5.25 23.93
N ILE A 18 -15.01 4.67 23.87
CA ILE A 18 -16.22 5.36 23.40
C ILE A 18 -16.47 6.64 24.23
N GLN A 19 -16.33 6.56 25.55
CA GLN A 19 -16.48 7.71 26.44
C GLN A 19 -15.43 8.78 26.16
N CYS A 20 -14.18 8.43 25.95
CA CYS A 20 -13.12 9.35 25.59
C CYS A 20 -13.44 10.08 24.25
N CYS A 21 -13.86 9.35 23.22
CA CYS A 21 -14.28 9.96 21.94
C CYS A 21 -15.42 10.96 22.12
N LYS A 22 -16.42 10.65 22.97
CA LYS A 22 -17.53 11.56 23.27
C LYS A 22 -17.10 12.79 24.08
N GLN A 23 -16.17 12.60 25.01
CA GLN A 23 -15.67 13.71 25.84
C GLN A 23 -14.78 14.67 25.07
N THR A 24 -13.91 14.17 24.22
CA THR A 24 -13.04 15.00 23.39
C THR A 24 -13.77 15.57 22.17
N GLY A 25 -14.87 14.94 21.75
CA GLY A 25 -15.60 15.29 20.54
C GLY A 25 -14.93 14.86 19.24
N TYR A 26 -13.87 14.05 19.29
CA TYR A 26 -13.11 13.58 18.13
C TYR A 26 -12.91 12.06 18.11
N ALA A 27 -12.89 11.49 16.90
CA ALA A 27 -12.46 10.14 16.63
C ALA A 27 -11.78 10.09 15.26
N SER A 28 -10.45 10.02 15.24
CA SER A 28 -9.67 9.65 14.05
C SER A 28 -9.69 8.14 13.92
N VAL A 29 -10.10 7.61 12.78
CA VAL A 29 -10.31 6.18 12.55
C VAL A 29 -9.59 5.69 11.31
N ASP A 30 -9.15 4.43 11.35
CA ASP A 30 -8.49 3.75 10.25
C ASP A 30 -8.65 2.24 10.38
N PHE A 31 -8.97 1.57 9.26
CA PHE A 31 -9.08 0.11 9.20
C PHE A 31 -7.85 -0.51 8.56
N GLU A 32 -7.31 -1.53 9.21
CA GLU A 32 -6.44 -2.49 8.56
C GLU A 32 -7.25 -3.69 8.08
N THR A 33 -6.87 -4.24 6.92
CA THR A 33 -7.61 -5.32 6.27
C THR A 33 -6.67 -6.42 5.77
N ASN A 34 -7.24 -7.51 5.28
CA ASN A 34 -6.47 -8.57 4.62
C ASN A 34 -6.11 -8.28 3.15
N ALA A 35 -6.12 -7.01 2.74
CA ALA A 35 -5.85 -6.54 1.37
C ALA A 35 -6.80 -7.08 0.28
N GLU A 36 -7.87 -7.77 0.65
CA GLU A 36 -8.90 -8.19 -0.30
C GLU A 36 -9.85 -7.02 -0.64
N PRO A 37 -10.39 -6.95 -1.85
CA PRO A 37 -11.39 -5.94 -2.20
C PRO A 37 -12.60 -5.99 -1.26
N ILE A 38 -13.08 -4.82 -0.82
CA ILE A 38 -14.13 -4.69 0.21
C ILE A 38 -15.37 -5.54 -0.10
N TYR A 39 -15.77 -5.64 -1.36
CA TYR A 39 -16.96 -6.39 -1.78
C TYR A 39 -16.72 -7.87 -2.03
N ASN A 40 -15.49 -8.38 -1.90
CA ASN A 40 -15.21 -9.81 -1.93
C ASN A 40 -15.76 -10.52 -0.69
N LYS A 41 -16.11 -11.81 -0.87
CA LYS A 41 -16.52 -12.68 0.25
C LYS A 41 -15.37 -12.98 1.22
N SER A 42 -14.13 -12.98 0.73
CA SER A 42 -12.90 -13.18 1.50
C SER A 42 -12.43 -11.95 2.26
N PHE A 43 -13.04 -10.78 2.04
CA PHE A 43 -12.69 -9.55 2.73
C PHE A 43 -12.86 -9.65 4.25
N LYS A 44 -11.82 -9.25 4.99
CA LYS A 44 -11.79 -9.22 6.46
C LYS A 44 -11.18 -7.90 6.95
N PRO A 45 -11.89 -7.12 7.76
CA PRO A 45 -11.27 -6.06 8.53
C PRO A 45 -10.53 -6.71 9.70
N THR A 46 -9.22 -6.47 9.81
CA THR A 46 -8.36 -7.11 10.83
C THR A 46 -8.36 -6.34 12.15
N ILE A 47 -8.25 -5.04 12.10
CA ILE A 47 -8.37 -4.12 13.23
C ILE A 47 -9.08 -2.84 12.82
N LEU A 48 -9.60 -2.12 13.82
CA LEU A 48 -10.01 -0.72 13.72
C LEU A 48 -9.21 0.08 14.74
N SER A 49 -8.40 1.00 14.27
CA SER A 49 -7.62 1.92 15.12
C SER A 49 -8.38 3.23 15.31
N VAL A 50 -8.26 3.82 16.48
CA VAL A 50 -9.01 5.01 16.89
C VAL A 50 -8.12 5.91 17.74
N THR A 51 -7.97 7.17 17.35
CA THR A 51 -7.35 8.21 18.16
C THR A 51 -8.36 9.31 18.46
N PHE A 52 -8.55 9.61 19.74
CA PHE A 52 -9.50 10.62 20.23
C PHE A 52 -8.81 11.92 20.65
N GLN A 53 -7.52 11.91 20.80
CA GLN A 53 -6.65 13.05 21.18
C GLN A 53 -5.23 12.75 20.71
N PRO A 54 -4.45 13.73 20.21
CA PRO A 54 -3.06 13.53 19.83
C PRO A 54 -2.23 12.81 20.90
N GLY A 55 -1.56 11.71 20.51
CA GLY A 55 -0.77 10.86 21.39
C GLY A 55 -1.56 9.75 22.12
N PHE A 56 -2.87 9.62 21.93
CA PHE A 56 -3.70 8.60 22.58
C PHE A 56 -4.48 7.77 21.56
N GLY A 57 -3.89 6.68 21.12
CA GLY A 57 -4.48 5.73 20.18
C GLY A 57 -4.89 4.42 20.82
N CYS A 58 -5.98 3.84 20.30
CA CYS A 58 -6.43 2.51 20.69
C CYS A 58 -6.77 1.69 19.45
N SER A 59 -6.43 0.39 19.42
CA SER A 59 -6.86 -0.52 18.37
C SER A 59 -7.86 -1.54 18.90
N ILE A 60 -8.92 -1.75 18.17
CA ILE A 60 -9.98 -2.71 18.41
C ILE A 60 -9.73 -3.94 17.52
N PRO A 61 -9.31 -5.09 18.06
CA PRO A 61 -9.13 -6.32 17.28
C PRO A 61 -10.46 -6.80 16.68
N LEU A 62 -10.46 -7.06 15.37
CA LEU A 62 -11.63 -7.52 14.63
C LEU A 62 -11.45 -8.97 14.12
N ASP A 63 -11.51 -9.22 12.81
CA ASP A 63 -11.38 -10.55 12.20
C ASP A 63 -9.92 -10.90 11.89
N HIS A 64 -9.08 -10.91 12.92
CA HIS A 64 -7.68 -11.27 12.84
C HIS A 64 -7.43 -12.64 13.49
N PHE A 65 -6.46 -13.41 12.97
CA PHE A 65 -6.18 -14.78 13.44
C PHE A 65 -5.73 -14.83 14.91
N GLU A 66 -5.09 -13.79 15.42
CA GLU A 66 -4.68 -13.69 16.83
C GLU A 66 -5.71 -12.99 17.75
N THR A 67 -6.84 -12.51 17.24
CA THR A 67 -7.82 -11.77 18.05
C THR A 67 -8.16 -12.48 19.38
N LYS A 68 -8.36 -13.80 19.34
CA LYS A 68 -8.68 -14.60 20.53
C LYS A 68 -7.54 -14.65 21.57
N LYS A 69 -6.30 -14.47 21.15
CA LYS A 69 -5.12 -14.45 22.04
C LYS A 69 -5.08 -13.20 22.92
N TYR A 70 -5.54 -12.06 22.35
CA TYR A 70 -5.46 -10.75 23.00
C TYR A 70 -6.75 -10.30 23.65
N THR A 71 -7.88 -10.94 23.36
CA THR A 71 -9.20 -10.49 23.84
C THR A 71 -9.82 -11.45 24.84
N SER A 72 -10.67 -10.91 25.72
CA SER A 72 -11.38 -11.67 26.74
C SER A 72 -12.32 -12.73 26.17
N SER A 73 -12.61 -13.77 26.96
CA SER A 73 -13.63 -14.76 26.63
C SER A 73 -14.98 -14.08 26.31
N GLY A 74 -15.62 -14.54 25.21
CA GLY A 74 -16.87 -13.94 24.73
C GLY A 74 -16.69 -12.65 23.91
N TRP A 75 -15.46 -12.31 23.49
CA TRP A 75 -15.24 -11.26 22.51
C TRP A 75 -15.92 -11.62 21.18
N ASN A 76 -16.78 -10.75 20.73
CA ASN A 76 -17.39 -10.85 19.41
C ASN A 76 -17.13 -9.54 18.66
N TRP A 77 -16.19 -9.58 17.76
CA TRP A 77 -15.72 -8.37 17.07
C TRP A 77 -16.85 -7.65 16.30
N LYS A 78 -17.82 -8.37 15.69
CA LYS A 78 -18.96 -7.74 15.00
C LYS A 78 -19.83 -6.94 15.96
N LYS A 79 -20.08 -7.50 17.17
CA LYS A 79 -20.81 -6.77 18.23
C LYS A 79 -20.01 -5.57 18.74
N MET A 80 -18.68 -5.68 18.83
CA MET A 80 -17.82 -4.58 19.29
C MET A 80 -17.76 -3.46 18.24
N LEU A 81 -17.60 -3.82 16.97
CA LEU A 81 -17.62 -2.88 15.86
C LEU A 81 -19.00 -2.18 15.78
N ARG A 82 -20.11 -2.93 15.89
CA ARG A 82 -21.46 -2.36 15.90
C ARG A 82 -21.64 -1.38 17.06
N LYS A 83 -21.22 -1.76 18.27
CA LYS A 83 -21.30 -0.88 19.45
C LYS A 83 -20.50 0.39 19.29
N PHE A 84 -19.28 0.31 18.78
CA PHE A 84 -18.47 1.49 18.47
C PHE A 84 -19.13 2.34 17.37
N GLY A 85 -19.62 1.70 16.33
CA GLY A 85 -20.34 2.36 15.23
C GLY A 85 -21.51 3.22 15.72
N GLU A 86 -22.44 2.63 16.46
CA GLU A 86 -23.63 3.30 17.00
C GLU A 86 -23.30 4.47 17.93
N GLU A 87 -22.28 4.31 18.75
CA GLU A 87 -21.96 5.28 19.81
C GLU A 87 -21.01 6.40 19.37
N VAL A 88 -20.20 6.16 18.31
CA VAL A 88 -19.14 7.09 17.86
C VAL A 88 -19.36 7.49 16.39
N ILE A 89 -19.44 6.53 15.46
CA ILE A 89 -19.51 6.85 14.02
C ILE A 89 -20.86 7.46 13.66
N GLU A 90 -21.95 6.91 14.20
CA GLU A 90 -23.32 7.39 13.98
C GLU A 90 -23.69 8.55 14.94
N ASN A 91 -22.79 8.94 15.84
CA ASN A 91 -23.03 10.05 16.75
C ASN A 91 -22.70 11.40 16.08
N PRO A 92 -23.66 12.29 15.85
CA PRO A 92 -23.41 13.58 15.19
C PRO A 92 -22.57 14.55 16.02
N ASN A 93 -22.46 14.33 17.33
CA ASN A 93 -21.69 15.20 18.23
C ASN A 93 -20.20 14.82 18.30
N VAL A 94 -19.77 13.75 17.64
CA VAL A 94 -18.37 13.35 17.50
C VAL A 94 -17.92 13.70 16.09
N VAL A 95 -16.84 14.43 15.94
CA VAL A 95 -16.17 14.71 14.66
C VAL A 95 -15.33 13.49 14.30
N LYS A 96 -15.63 12.87 13.16
CA LYS A 96 -14.83 11.78 12.62
C LYS A 96 -13.76 12.33 11.72
N VAL A 97 -12.55 11.79 11.85
CA VAL A 97 -11.38 12.13 11.04
C VAL A 97 -10.85 10.86 10.41
N ALA A 98 -10.43 10.91 9.15
CA ALA A 98 -9.75 9.81 8.48
C ALA A 98 -8.76 10.33 7.43
N TRP A 99 -7.92 9.44 6.90
CA TRP A 99 -7.11 9.70 5.72
C TRP A 99 -7.62 8.85 4.58
N ASN A 100 -8.19 9.48 3.54
CA ASN A 100 -8.97 8.80 2.50
C ASN A 100 -10.25 8.12 3.05
N TYR A 101 -11.06 8.91 3.72
CA TYR A 101 -12.25 8.53 4.46
C TYR A 101 -13.20 7.60 3.70
N LYS A 102 -13.24 7.66 2.36
CA LYS A 102 -14.12 6.82 1.54
C LYS A 102 -13.86 5.32 1.72
N PHE A 103 -12.61 4.94 1.95
CA PHE A 103 -12.25 3.55 2.19
C PHE A 103 -12.88 3.02 3.49
N ASP A 104 -12.70 3.76 4.57
CA ASP A 104 -13.25 3.39 5.88
C ASP A 104 -14.79 3.44 5.89
N ASP A 105 -15.37 4.44 5.23
CA ASP A 105 -16.82 4.57 5.11
C ASP A 105 -17.44 3.36 4.39
N GLN A 106 -16.83 2.88 3.31
CA GLN A 106 -17.30 1.67 2.62
C GLN A 106 -17.25 0.42 3.53
N ILE A 107 -16.21 0.31 4.37
CA ILE A 107 -16.11 -0.79 5.33
C ILE A 107 -17.19 -0.68 6.39
N PHE A 108 -17.40 0.50 7.00
CA PHE A 108 -18.48 0.71 7.95
C PHE A 108 -19.85 0.40 7.34
N GLN A 109 -20.12 0.87 6.11
CA GLN A 109 -21.38 0.60 5.40
C GLN A 109 -21.59 -0.88 5.10
N LYS A 110 -20.54 -1.68 4.85
CA LYS A 110 -20.64 -3.15 4.72
C LYS A 110 -21.20 -3.81 5.98
N TYR A 111 -20.98 -3.20 7.15
CA TYR A 111 -21.51 -3.66 8.44
C TYR A 111 -22.73 -2.86 8.90
N ASN A 112 -23.40 -2.11 8.00
CA ASN A 112 -24.57 -1.28 8.26
C ASN A 112 -24.32 -0.21 9.34
N ILE A 113 -23.17 0.41 9.33
CA ILE A 113 -22.79 1.55 10.16
C ILE A 113 -22.59 2.75 9.22
N TYR A 114 -23.16 3.90 9.57
CA TYR A 114 -23.18 5.07 8.69
C TYR A 114 -22.65 6.31 9.38
N TYR A 115 -21.73 7.01 8.76
CA TYR A 115 -21.24 8.28 9.29
C TYR A 115 -22.34 9.29 9.42
N ARG A 116 -22.51 9.87 10.62
CA ARG A 116 -23.43 10.99 10.88
C ARG A 116 -22.67 12.19 11.43
N GLY A 117 -23.17 13.40 11.13
CA GLY A 117 -22.53 14.65 11.54
C GLY A 117 -21.25 14.96 10.75
N VAL A 118 -20.27 15.56 11.43
CA VAL A 118 -19.05 16.05 10.82
C VAL A 118 -18.08 14.90 10.55
N CYS A 119 -17.63 14.80 9.31
CA CYS A 119 -16.50 13.96 8.90
C CYS A 119 -15.47 14.83 8.19
N LEU A 120 -14.19 14.62 8.47
CA LEU A 120 -13.05 15.33 7.91
C LEU A 120 -12.07 14.33 7.31
N ASP A 121 -11.58 14.63 6.11
CA ASP A 121 -10.58 13.82 5.39
C ASP A 121 -9.29 14.63 5.25
N GLY A 122 -8.21 14.15 5.89
CA GLY A 122 -6.92 14.82 5.86
C GLY A 122 -6.29 14.87 4.47
N MET A 123 -6.51 13.84 3.65
CA MET A 123 -6.00 13.80 2.26
C MET A 123 -6.69 14.84 1.39
N LEU A 124 -8.00 14.98 1.49
CA LEU A 124 -8.77 15.99 0.74
C LEU A 124 -8.51 17.42 1.23
N ALA A 125 -8.31 17.59 2.55
CA ALA A 125 -7.89 18.87 3.12
C ALA A 125 -6.53 19.32 2.57
N LYS A 126 -5.56 18.41 2.54
CA LYS A 126 -4.23 18.66 1.95
C LYS A 126 -4.34 18.97 0.46
N TYR A 127 -5.13 18.20 -0.29
CA TYR A 127 -5.30 18.41 -1.73
C TYR A 127 -5.89 19.79 -2.05
N LEU A 128 -6.85 20.26 -1.27
CA LEU A 128 -7.41 21.60 -1.46
C LEU A 128 -6.41 22.71 -1.13
N LEU A 129 -5.48 22.49 -0.19
CA LEU A 129 -4.41 23.44 0.14
C LEU A 129 -3.28 23.45 -0.89
N ASN A 130 -3.01 22.31 -1.50
CA ASN A 130 -1.99 22.11 -2.53
C ASN A 130 -2.28 20.80 -3.26
N GLU A 131 -2.60 20.85 -4.56
CA GLU A 131 -2.92 19.70 -5.39
C GLU A 131 -1.68 18.85 -5.77
N GLU A 132 -0.48 19.37 -5.60
CA GLU A 132 0.75 18.62 -5.92
C GLU A 132 0.88 17.34 -5.09
N LYS A 133 1.30 16.28 -5.75
CA LYS A 133 1.65 15.00 -5.09
C LYS A 133 2.98 15.13 -4.32
N PRO A 134 3.22 14.30 -3.34
CA PRO A 134 2.40 13.17 -2.86
C PRO A 134 1.25 13.60 -1.94
N ASN A 135 0.22 12.74 -1.85
CA ASN A 135 -0.96 12.94 -0.97
C ASN A 135 -1.13 11.79 0.04
N ASP A 136 -0.21 10.85 0.08
CA ASP A 136 -0.22 9.75 1.05
C ASP A 136 0.13 10.24 2.46
N LEU A 137 -0.41 9.56 3.47
CA LEU A 137 -0.23 9.92 4.88
C LEU A 137 1.26 9.98 5.25
N LYS A 138 2.03 9.00 4.83
CA LYS A 138 3.43 8.82 5.19
C LYS A 138 4.30 9.97 4.70
N SER A 139 4.10 10.39 3.46
CA SER A 139 4.77 11.58 2.90
C SER A 139 4.38 12.86 3.64
N MET A 140 3.13 12.96 4.08
CA MET A 140 2.67 14.12 4.84
C MET A 140 3.23 14.12 6.26
N VAL A 141 3.35 12.96 6.91
CA VAL A 141 4.02 12.84 8.21
C VAL A 141 5.48 13.28 8.09
N ARG A 142 6.24 12.78 7.10
CA ARG A 142 7.64 13.21 6.88
C ARG A 142 7.76 14.72 6.66
N ARG A 143 6.79 15.32 5.98
CA ARG A 143 6.83 16.75 5.63
C ARG A 143 6.42 17.67 6.77
N TYR A 144 5.38 17.33 7.53
CA TYR A 144 4.73 18.20 8.51
C TYR A 144 4.93 17.77 9.96
N LEU A 145 5.35 16.53 10.19
CA LEU A 145 5.62 15.93 11.50
C LEU A 145 6.97 15.17 11.44
N PRO A 146 8.08 15.86 11.10
CA PRO A 146 9.36 15.21 10.79
C PRO A 146 9.91 14.36 11.95
N GLU A 147 9.54 14.66 13.18
CA GLU A 147 9.89 13.88 14.38
C GLU A 147 9.32 12.45 14.37
N TYR A 148 8.31 12.19 13.53
CA TYR A 148 7.67 10.87 13.35
C TYR A 148 7.92 10.28 11.94
N GLY A 149 8.73 10.94 11.12
CA GLY A 149 8.84 10.70 9.67
C GLY A 149 9.23 9.30 9.21
N ASP A 150 9.87 8.51 10.07
CA ASP A 150 10.39 7.18 9.75
C ASP A 150 9.67 6.05 10.51
N TYR A 151 8.45 6.30 11.01
CA TYR A 151 7.72 5.33 11.81
C TYR A 151 7.48 3.98 11.12
N GLU A 152 7.36 3.96 9.78
CA GLU A 152 7.21 2.73 8.99
C GLU A 152 8.43 1.81 9.01
N LYS A 153 9.63 2.40 9.09
CA LYS A 153 10.87 1.63 9.06
C LYS A 153 11.09 0.84 10.34
N GLN A 154 10.41 1.22 11.42
CA GLN A 154 10.56 0.57 12.73
C GLN A 154 9.98 -0.84 12.74
N ASP A 155 8.93 -1.12 11.94
CA ASP A 155 8.15 -2.36 12.05
C ASP A 155 8.46 -3.42 10.97
N LYS A 156 9.34 -3.15 9.98
CA LYS A 156 9.71 -4.09 8.88
C LYS A 156 8.50 -4.69 8.14
N PHE A 157 7.36 -3.98 8.13
CA PHE A 157 6.09 -4.49 7.58
C PHE A 157 6.10 -4.78 6.08
N ASP A 158 7.00 -4.16 5.31
CA ASP A 158 6.99 -4.21 3.84
C ASP A 158 7.16 -5.61 3.24
N LYS A 159 7.63 -6.59 4.03
CA LYS A 159 7.94 -7.95 3.55
C LYS A 159 6.94 -9.02 3.98
N ILE A 160 6.00 -8.68 4.87
CA ILE A 160 5.03 -9.64 5.42
C ILE A 160 3.65 -9.34 4.80
N PRO A 161 2.96 -10.32 4.19
CA PRO A 161 1.59 -10.17 3.74
C PRO A 161 0.67 -9.67 4.86
N TRP A 162 -0.25 -8.75 4.54
CA TRP A 162 -1.11 -8.09 5.54
C TRP A 162 -1.90 -9.07 6.42
N ASP A 163 -2.37 -10.16 5.85
CA ASP A 163 -3.12 -11.22 6.53
C ASP A 163 -2.27 -12.11 7.47
N LYS A 164 -0.93 -11.94 7.42
CA LYS A 164 0.04 -12.72 8.23
C LYS A 164 0.80 -11.88 9.24
N LYS A 165 0.55 -10.58 9.30
CA LYS A 165 1.18 -9.71 10.30
C LYS A 165 0.68 -10.07 11.70
N GLU A 166 1.55 -10.00 12.69
CA GLU A 166 1.17 -10.17 14.10
C GLU A 166 0.27 -9.02 14.56
N LEU A 167 -0.67 -9.30 15.48
CA LEU A 167 -1.69 -8.35 15.89
C LEU A 167 -1.09 -7.15 16.63
N GLU A 168 -0.13 -7.35 17.51
CA GLU A 168 0.41 -6.28 18.37
C GLU A 168 1.16 -5.21 17.57
N PRO A 169 2.13 -5.54 16.68
CA PRO A 169 2.73 -4.56 15.79
C PRO A 169 1.72 -3.89 14.85
N LEU A 170 0.73 -4.66 14.34
CA LEU A 170 -0.32 -4.10 13.48
C LEU A 170 -1.18 -3.07 14.22
N CYS A 171 -1.54 -3.35 15.48
CA CYS A 171 -2.27 -2.41 16.33
C CYS A 171 -1.46 -1.15 16.64
N HIS A 172 -0.15 -1.30 16.88
CA HIS A 172 0.74 -0.16 17.11
C HIS A 172 0.79 0.73 15.86
N TYR A 173 1.00 0.13 14.69
CA TYR A 173 1.03 0.83 13.40
C TYR A 173 -0.28 1.59 13.12
N GLY A 174 -1.44 0.94 13.25
CA GLY A 174 -2.73 1.60 13.03
C GLY A 174 -3.02 2.73 14.04
N CYS A 175 -2.53 2.62 15.31
CA CYS A 175 -2.60 3.72 16.27
C CYS A 175 -1.74 4.91 15.83
N GLN A 176 -0.57 4.67 15.23
CA GLN A 176 0.28 5.73 14.67
C GLN A 176 -0.42 6.42 13.50
N ASP A 177 -0.98 5.66 12.57
CA ASP A 177 -1.69 6.22 11.41
C ASP A 177 -2.86 7.10 11.85
N THR A 178 -3.68 6.67 12.82
CA THR A 178 -4.79 7.48 13.34
C THR A 178 -4.34 8.70 14.14
N ASP A 179 -3.23 8.61 14.91
CA ASP A 179 -2.68 9.73 15.66
C ASP A 179 -2.14 10.81 14.71
N TYR A 180 -1.35 10.40 13.72
CA TYR A 180 -0.78 11.33 12.76
C TYR A 180 -1.85 11.93 11.84
N THR A 181 -2.84 11.14 11.46
CA THR A 181 -4.02 11.64 10.73
C THR A 181 -4.73 12.75 11.52
N LEU A 182 -4.97 12.55 12.82
CA LEU A 182 -5.60 13.58 13.66
C LEU A 182 -4.75 14.85 13.75
N ARG A 183 -3.45 14.72 14.01
CA ARG A 183 -2.51 15.85 14.08
C ARG A 183 -2.48 16.65 12.79
N LEU A 184 -2.34 15.96 11.65
CA LEU A 184 -2.32 16.59 10.33
C LEU A 184 -3.65 17.27 10.02
N MET A 185 -4.78 16.63 10.34
CA MET A 185 -6.09 17.21 10.08
C MET A 185 -6.30 18.50 10.88
N LEU A 186 -5.96 18.51 12.16
CA LEU A 186 -6.05 19.73 13.00
C LEU A 186 -5.16 20.86 12.45
N PHE A 187 -3.98 20.51 11.93
CA PHE A 187 -3.10 21.50 11.28
C PHE A 187 -3.69 22.02 9.96
N PHE A 188 -4.21 21.13 9.10
CA PHE A 188 -4.81 21.54 7.82
C PHE A 188 -6.12 22.28 8.01
N GLU A 189 -6.95 21.89 8.99
CA GLU A 189 -8.19 22.59 9.32
C GLU A 189 -7.91 24.07 9.65
N LYS A 190 -6.92 24.34 10.51
CA LYS A 190 -6.50 25.70 10.80
C LYS A 190 -6.10 26.47 9.54
N LYS A 191 -5.28 25.86 8.67
CA LYS A 191 -4.87 26.49 7.41
C LYS A 191 -6.04 26.77 6.47
N LEU A 192 -7.01 25.85 6.38
CA LEU A 192 -8.22 26.05 5.57
C LEU A 192 -9.06 27.21 6.08
N ILE A 193 -9.14 27.39 7.41
CA ILE A 193 -9.83 28.51 8.04
C ILE A 193 -9.08 29.83 7.73
N ASP A 194 -7.76 29.87 7.95
CA ASP A 194 -6.92 31.04 7.73
C ASP A 194 -6.97 31.52 6.27
N LEU A 195 -7.14 30.61 5.30
CA LEU A 195 -7.24 30.90 3.86
C LEU A 195 -8.68 31.09 3.37
N GLY A 196 -9.70 31.01 4.24
CA GLY A 196 -11.12 31.14 3.86
C GLY A 196 -11.66 29.93 3.04
N LEU A 197 -10.94 28.81 2.96
CA LEU A 197 -11.28 27.62 2.19
C LEU A 197 -12.11 26.61 2.96
N TYR A 198 -12.28 26.77 4.26
CA TYR A 198 -12.95 25.79 5.13
C TYR A 198 -14.39 25.49 4.70
N ASN A 199 -15.15 26.51 4.30
CA ASN A 199 -16.52 26.31 3.82
C ASN A 199 -16.56 25.52 2.51
N THR A 200 -15.64 25.78 1.57
CA THR A 200 -15.51 25.00 0.33
C THR A 200 -15.16 23.54 0.65
N TYR A 201 -14.20 23.34 1.54
CA TYR A 201 -13.83 22.00 2.00
C TYR A 201 -15.01 21.24 2.59
N ARG A 202 -15.72 21.85 3.55
CA ARG A 202 -16.82 21.21 4.29
C ARG A 202 -18.06 20.97 3.44
N ASN A 203 -18.50 21.99 2.70
CA ASN A 203 -19.80 21.99 2.06
C ASN A 203 -19.75 21.43 0.63
N LEU A 204 -18.63 21.57 -0.07
CA LEU A 204 -18.47 21.07 -1.43
C LEU A 204 -17.66 19.76 -1.46
N ILE A 205 -16.39 19.80 -1.03
CA ILE A 205 -15.45 18.65 -1.19
C ILE A 205 -15.91 17.45 -0.38
N MET A 206 -16.19 17.62 0.92
CA MET A 206 -16.64 16.52 1.77
C MET A 206 -18.03 16.01 1.39
N THR A 207 -18.91 16.86 0.92
CA THR A 207 -20.23 16.46 0.41
C THR A 207 -20.10 15.65 -0.87
N ALA A 208 -19.29 16.11 -1.83
CA ALA A 208 -19.00 15.37 -3.06
C ALA A 208 -18.37 14.01 -2.77
N SER A 209 -17.40 13.94 -1.84
CA SER A 209 -16.77 12.69 -1.43
C SER A 209 -17.78 11.67 -0.89
N ARG A 210 -18.76 12.10 -0.08
CA ARG A 210 -19.84 11.22 0.42
C ARG A 210 -20.74 10.68 -0.71
N VAL A 211 -21.08 11.54 -1.69
CA VAL A 211 -21.84 11.11 -2.87
C VAL A 211 -21.05 10.12 -3.69
N LEU A 212 -19.77 10.39 -3.93
CA LEU A 212 -18.88 9.49 -4.68
C LEU A 212 -18.72 8.12 -3.97
N THR A 213 -18.68 8.06 -2.64
CA THR A 213 -18.70 6.78 -1.91
C THR A 213 -19.93 5.95 -2.28
N SER A 214 -21.09 6.58 -2.39
CA SER A 214 -22.34 5.89 -2.78
C SER A 214 -22.32 5.43 -4.25
N VAL A 215 -21.73 6.22 -5.15
CA VAL A 215 -21.53 5.86 -6.55
C VAL A 215 -20.59 4.67 -6.67
N GLU A 216 -19.45 4.70 -5.99
CA GLU A 216 -18.48 3.59 -5.97
C GLU A 216 -19.08 2.29 -5.42
N LYS A 217 -19.92 2.40 -4.38
CA LYS A 217 -20.64 1.25 -3.81
C LYS A 217 -21.62 0.61 -4.80
N ASN A 218 -22.31 1.40 -5.60
CA ASN A 218 -23.23 0.88 -6.63
C ASN A 218 -22.45 0.16 -7.74
N GLY A 219 -21.20 0.58 -8.00
CA GLY A 219 -20.36 0.03 -9.04
C GLY A 219 -20.83 0.37 -10.45
N LEU A 220 -20.19 -0.27 -11.42
CA LEU A 220 -20.54 -0.19 -12.83
C LEU A 220 -20.93 -1.58 -13.33
N TYR A 221 -21.93 -1.63 -14.19
CA TYR A 221 -22.24 -2.85 -14.91
C TYR A 221 -21.10 -3.15 -15.90
N VAL A 222 -20.60 -4.37 -15.85
CA VAL A 222 -19.63 -4.90 -16.82
C VAL A 222 -20.26 -6.07 -17.56
N ASP A 223 -20.41 -5.93 -18.87
CA ASP A 223 -20.82 -7.03 -19.73
C ASP A 223 -19.66 -8.04 -19.82
N ARG A 224 -19.78 -9.11 -19.05
CA ARG A 224 -18.73 -10.14 -18.96
C ARG A 224 -18.58 -10.93 -20.26
N ALA A 225 -19.68 -11.15 -21.00
CA ALA A 225 -19.64 -11.88 -22.26
C ALA A 225 -18.89 -11.07 -23.31
N PHE A 226 -19.24 -9.80 -23.47
CA PHE A 226 -18.54 -8.88 -24.37
C PHE A 226 -17.06 -8.69 -23.98
N ASN A 227 -16.77 -8.57 -22.69
CA ASN A 227 -15.39 -8.46 -22.22
C ASN A 227 -14.57 -9.72 -22.55
N GLN A 228 -15.17 -10.91 -22.42
CA GLN A 228 -14.51 -12.16 -22.83
C GLN A 228 -14.27 -12.21 -24.34
N GLU A 229 -15.25 -11.82 -25.13
CA GLU A 229 -15.10 -11.71 -26.61
C GLU A 229 -13.96 -10.77 -26.99
N LEU A 230 -13.85 -9.61 -26.33
CA LEU A 230 -12.72 -8.70 -26.52
C LEU A 230 -11.39 -9.35 -26.18
N LEU A 231 -11.29 -10.02 -25.06
CA LEU A 231 -10.08 -10.73 -24.64
C LEU A 231 -9.68 -11.78 -25.67
N ASP A 232 -10.61 -12.62 -26.10
CA ASP A 232 -10.38 -13.68 -27.09
C ASP A 232 -9.94 -13.11 -28.45
N SER A 233 -10.41 -11.91 -28.79
CA SER A 233 -10.02 -11.21 -30.02
C SER A 233 -8.66 -10.52 -29.93
N TYR A 234 -8.32 -9.95 -28.78
CA TYR A 234 -7.09 -9.16 -28.62
C TYR A 234 -5.87 -10.00 -28.21
N LEU A 235 -6.04 -11.04 -27.40
CA LEU A 235 -4.92 -11.87 -26.96
C LEU A 235 -4.10 -12.45 -28.13
N PRO A 236 -4.71 -13.05 -29.19
CA PRO A 236 -3.95 -13.52 -30.35
C PRO A 236 -3.20 -12.40 -31.07
N LYS A 237 -3.80 -11.22 -31.18
CA LYS A 237 -3.16 -10.04 -31.82
C LYS A 237 -1.95 -9.57 -31.02
N ILE A 238 -2.06 -9.56 -29.69
CA ILE A 238 -0.95 -9.19 -28.78
C ILE A 238 0.18 -10.20 -28.92
N GLU A 239 -0.11 -11.51 -28.91
CA GLU A 239 0.92 -12.53 -29.07
C GLU A 239 1.58 -12.47 -30.45
N ALA A 240 0.81 -12.28 -31.51
CA ALA A 240 1.37 -12.10 -32.87
C ALA A 240 2.28 -10.85 -32.96
N ALA A 241 1.88 -9.74 -32.33
CA ALA A 241 2.71 -8.53 -32.27
C ALA A 241 4.01 -8.76 -31.46
N LYS A 242 3.93 -9.46 -30.32
CA LYS A 242 5.12 -9.84 -29.54
C LYS A 242 6.06 -10.74 -30.35
N GLU A 243 5.52 -11.75 -31.01
CA GLU A 243 6.32 -12.63 -31.88
C GLU A 243 7.01 -11.85 -33.00
N ALA A 244 6.28 -10.91 -33.66
CA ALA A 244 6.87 -10.07 -34.69
C ALA A 244 8.05 -9.24 -34.15
N ILE A 245 7.90 -8.64 -32.97
CA ILE A 245 8.96 -7.86 -32.30
C ILE A 245 10.14 -8.77 -31.96
N TYR A 246 9.92 -9.91 -31.28
CA TYR A 246 10.98 -10.83 -30.91
C TYR A 246 11.71 -11.45 -32.11
N ASN A 247 11.05 -11.52 -33.28
CA ASN A 247 11.66 -12.01 -34.50
C ASN A 247 12.53 -10.98 -35.23
N LEU A 248 12.47 -9.70 -34.85
CA LEU A 248 13.36 -8.68 -35.44
C LEU A 248 14.83 -9.06 -35.16
N PRO A 249 15.70 -9.03 -36.20
CA PRO A 249 17.12 -9.39 -36.05
C PRO A 249 17.82 -8.56 -34.97
N LYS A 250 17.46 -7.28 -34.86
CA LYS A 250 18.00 -6.37 -33.86
C LYS A 250 17.60 -6.75 -32.44
N VAL A 251 16.35 -7.14 -32.22
CA VAL A 251 15.87 -7.59 -30.90
C VAL A 251 16.49 -8.91 -30.48
N LYS A 252 16.66 -9.85 -31.43
CA LYS A 252 17.38 -11.12 -31.18
C LYS A 252 18.83 -10.87 -30.79
N LYS A 253 19.54 -10.01 -31.51
CA LYS A 253 20.93 -9.64 -31.22
C LYS A 253 21.03 -8.95 -29.85
N PHE A 254 20.17 -7.97 -29.60
CA PHE A 254 20.11 -7.28 -28.30
C PHE A 254 19.85 -8.24 -27.15
N THR A 255 18.84 -9.10 -27.27
CA THR A 255 18.50 -10.07 -26.22
C THR A 255 19.68 -10.98 -25.86
N LYS A 256 20.44 -11.44 -26.85
CA LYS A 256 21.64 -12.26 -26.64
C LYS A 256 22.71 -11.50 -25.86
N LEU A 257 23.08 -10.29 -26.28
CA LEU A 257 24.07 -9.44 -25.63
C LEU A 257 23.64 -9.02 -24.22
N TYR A 258 22.39 -8.63 -24.07
CA TYR A 258 21.81 -8.21 -22.81
C TYR A 258 21.77 -9.36 -21.77
N ASN A 259 21.40 -10.57 -22.20
CA ASN A 259 21.42 -11.75 -21.35
C ASN A 259 22.86 -12.12 -20.95
N GLN A 260 23.80 -12.04 -21.87
CA GLN A 260 25.22 -12.26 -21.58
C GLN A 260 25.72 -11.27 -20.51
N SER A 261 25.44 -9.98 -20.65
CA SER A 261 25.79 -8.97 -19.63
C SER A 261 25.14 -9.25 -18.26
N LYS A 262 23.88 -9.71 -18.23
CA LYS A 262 23.21 -10.12 -16.96
C LYS A 262 23.92 -11.34 -16.32
N ILE A 263 24.29 -12.31 -17.11
CA ILE A 263 25.03 -13.50 -16.66
C ILE A 263 26.39 -13.11 -16.07
N GLU A 264 27.15 -12.27 -16.77
CA GLU A 264 28.47 -11.81 -16.32
C GLU A 264 28.36 -11.04 -14.99
N LYS A 265 27.40 -10.10 -14.88
CA LYS A 265 27.14 -9.39 -13.62
C LYS A 265 26.73 -10.31 -12.48
N TYR A 266 25.96 -11.36 -12.77
CA TYR A 266 25.53 -12.31 -11.75
C TYR A 266 26.70 -13.19 -11.29
N ILE A 267 27.57 -13.63 -12.19
CA ILE A 267 28.80 -14.36 -11.87
C ILE A 267 29.73 -13.49 -11.02
N ALA A 268 30.00 -12.25 -11.44
CA ALA A 268 30.83 -11.32 -10.69
C ALA A 268 30.33 -11.11 -9.26
N LYS A 269 29.02 -10.99 -9.10
CA LYS A 269 28.43 -10.91 -7.76
C LYS A 269 28.63 -12.16 -6.91
N LEU A 270 28.57 -13.36 -7.51
CA LEU A 270 28.84 -14.60 -6.78
C LEU A 270 30.32 -14.72 -6.41
N GLU A 271 31.22 -14.26 -7.26
CA GLU A 271 32.66 -14.21 -7.01
C GLU A 271 32.97 -13.22 -5.87
N GLU A 272 32.39 -12.02 -5.85
CA GLU A 272 32.48 -11.08 -4.74
C GLU A 272 31.93 -11.67 -3.43
N GLU A 273 30.80 -12.40 -3.49
CA GLU A 273 30.26 -13.09 -2.32
C GLU A 273 31.22 -14.19 -1.80
N ILE A 274 31.99 -14.84 -2.65
CA ILE A 274 33.01 -15.83 -2.26
C ILE A 274 34.19 -15.13 -1.57
N GLU A 275 34.68 -14.02 -2.12
CA GLU A 275 35.79 -13.25 -1.56
C GLU A 275 35.52 -12.74 -0.16
N ASN A 276 34.24 -12.43 0.16
CA ASN A 276 33.80 -11.97 1.45
C ASN A 276 33.54 -13.10 2.50
N LEU A 277 33.76 -14.38 2.14
CA LEU A 277 33.60 -15.52 3.03
C LEU A 277 34.93 -16.01 3.61
N ASP A 278 34.93 -16.47 4.88
CA ASP A 278 36.13 -17.06 5.48
C ASP A 278 36.28 -18.53 5.00
N PRO A 279 37.37 -18.86 4.25
CA PRO A 279 37.60 -20.20 3.74
C PRO A 279 37.67 -21.30 4.81
N ARG A 280 37.95 -20.95 6.05
CA ARG A 280 38.07 -21.90 7.17
C ARG A 280 36.70 -22.26 7.76
N VAL A 281 35.75 -21.30 7.78
CA VAL A 281 34.42 -21.43 8.40
C VAL A 281 33.34 -21.74 7.35
N ASP A 282 33.39 -21.06 6.18
CA ASP A 282 32.32 -21.05 5.19
C ASP A 282 32.56 -22.03 3.99
N LYS A 283 33.40 -22.99 4.16
CA LYS A 283 33.80 -23.93 3.07
C LYS A 283 32.63 -24.50 2.23
N ARG A 284 31.51 -24.88 2.87
CA ARG A 284 30.30 -25.36 2.17
C ARG A 284 29.62 -24.29 1.34
N LYS A 285 29.58 -23.04 1.83
CA LYS A 285 28.98 -21.92 1.12
C LYS A 285 29.80 -21.53 -0.10
N ILE A 286 31.13 -21.54 0.03
CA ILE A 286 32.07 -21.30 -1.08
C ILE A 286 31.87 -22.34 -2.16
N GLN A 287 31.97 -23.63 -1.81
CA GLN A 287 31.80 -24.73 -2.75
C GLN A 287 30.44 -24.70 -3.48
N SER A 288 29.37 -24.34 -2.78
CA SER A 288 28.03 -24.19 -3.38
C SER A 288 28.00 -23.06 -4.41
N ARG A 289 28.67 -21.92 -4.16
CA ARG A 289 28.75 -20.81 -5.13
C ARG A 289 29.64 -21.13 -6.33
N GLU A 290 30.79 -21.76 -6.10
CA GLU A 290 31.68 -22.22 -7.17
C GLU A 290 30.95 -23.18 -8.11
N GLN A 291 30.22 -24.16 -7.55
CA GLN A 291 29.42 -25.11 -8.36
C GLN A 291 28.35 -24.37 -9.16
N LYS A 292 27.74 -23.36 -8.58
CA LYS A 292 26.74 -22.55 -9.25
C LYS A 292 27.33 -21.75 -10.41
N ILE A 293 28.48 -21.13 -10.22
CA ILE A 293 29.20 -20.42 -11.29
C ILE A 293 29.59 -21.43 -12.42
N ALA A 294 30.09 -22.59 -12.06
CA ALA A 294 30.44 -23.64 -13.04
C ALA A 294 29.22 -24.08 -13.87
N ASN A 295 28.08 -24.31 -13.23
CA ASN A 295 26.83 -24.65 -13.91
C ASN A 295 26.39 -23.56 -14.88
N ILE A 296 26.39 -22.29 -14.45
CA ILE A 296 25.99 -21.13 -15.27
C ILE A 296 26.94 -20.99 -16.49
N ARG A 297 28.26 -21.14 -16.30
CA ARG A 297 29.26 -21.14 -17.39
C ARG A 297 29.05 -22.27 -18.37
N ALA A 298 28.55 -23.41 -17.88
CA ALA A 298 28.18 -24.56 -18.70
C ALA A 298 26.80 -24.44 -19.37
N GLY A 299 26.09 -23.32 -19.16
CA GLY A 299 24.75 -23.09 -19.72
C GLY A 299 23.63 -23.78 -18.97
N VAL A 300 23.86 -24.24 -17.75
CA VAL A 300 22.89 -24.94 -16.90
C VAL A 300 22.28 -23.95 -15.90
N PHE A 301 21.00 -23.66 -16.06
CA PHE A 301 20.21 -22.72 -15.23
C PHE A 301 19.10 -23.49 -14.53
N THR A 302 19.10 -23.54 -13.20
CA THR A 302 18.23 -24.42 -12.42
C THR A 302 17.25 -23.67 -11.52
N THR A 303 17.61 -22.48 -11.05
CA THR A 303 16.77 -21.67 -10.17
C THR A 303 15.96 -20.66 -10.96
N LYS A 304 14.79 -20.24 -10.42
CA LYS A 304 13.97 -19.18 -11.02
C LYS A 304 14.80 -17.92 -11.32
N LYS A 305 15.71 -17.55 -10.42
CA LYS A 305 16.59 -16.38 -10.58
C LYS A 305 17.59 -16.56 -11.74
N GLU A 306 18.10 -17.76 -11.95
CA GLU A 306 18.99 -18.06 -13.07
C GLU A 306 18.24 -18.09 -14.40
N LEU A 307 17.03 -18.64 -14.44
CA LEU A 307 16.19 -18.64 -15.64
C LEU A 307 15.82 -17.22 -16.09
N GLU A 308 15.71 -16.27 -15.16
CA GLU A 308 15.50 -14.84 -15.50
C GLU A 308 16.69 -14.22 -16.25
N LEU A 309 17.90 -14.78 -16.14
CA LEU A 309 19.09 -14.30 -16.86
C LEU A 309 19.03 -14.58 -18.35
N ILE A 310 18.34 -15.64 -18.76
CA ILE A 310 18.27 -16.12 -20.15
C ILE A 310 16.91 -15.90 -20.81
N ARG A 311 15.95 -15.31 -20.11
CA ARG A 311 14.63 -15.02 -20.68
C ARG A 311 14.71 -13.97 -21.79
N PRO A 312 13.77 -13.97 -22.75
CA PRO A 312 13.62 -12.86 -23.68
C PRO A 312 13.47 -11.51 -22.96
N VAL A 313 13.91 -10.44 -23.59
CA VAL A 313 13.70 -9.08 -23.07
C VAL A 313 12.19 -8.85 -22.84
N SER A 314 11.82 -8.35 -21.68
CA SER A 314 10.41 -8.13 -21.35
C SER A 314 9.94 -6.79 -21.89
N LEU A 315 8.98 -6.82 -22.82
CA LEU A 315 8.41 -5.61 -23.43
C LEU A 315 7.53 -4.79 -22.45
N GLY A 316 7.12 -5.39 -21.32
CA GLY A 316 6.37 -4.69 -20.26
C GLY A 316 7.22 -4.30 -19.06
N SER A 317 8.53 -4.49 -19.11
CA SER A 317 9.43 -4.19 -17.99
C SER A 317 9.95 -2.76 -18.06
N SER A 318 9.77 -2.01 -16.98
CA SER A 318 10.35 -0.67 -16.80
C SER A 318 11.89 -0.65 -16.77
N VAL A 319 12.53 -1.82 -16.76
CA VAL A 319 13.99 -1.98 -16.81
C VAL A 319 14.45 -2.47 -18.18
N ASP A 320 13.86 -3.54 -18.69
CA ASP A 320 14.30 -4.18 -19.94
C ASP A 320 13.92 -3.34 -21.18
N LEU A 321 12.69 -2.80 -21.21
CA LEU A 321 12.20 -2.04 -22.37
C LEU A 321 13.03 -0.76 -22.61
N PRO A 322 13.34 0.08 -21.60
CA PRO A 322 14.22 1.23 -21.82
C PRO A 322 15.63 0.84 -22.32
N GLN A 323 16.17 -0.31 -21.88
CA GLN A 323 17.46 -0.79 -22.40
C GLN A 323 17.36 -1.18 -23.88
N LEU A 324 16.29 -1.85 -24.29
CA LEU A 324 16.04 -2.19 -25.70
C LEU A 324 15.87 -0.91 -26.56
N MET A 325 15.16 0.09 -26.04
CA MET A 325 14.81 1.29 -26.81
C MET A 325 16.00 2.27 -26.93
N TYR A 326 16.73 2.49 -25.85
CA TYR A 326 17.63 3.64 -25.73
C TYR A 326 19.12 3.28 -25.64
N SER A 327 19.51 2.02 -25.39
CA SER A 327 20.93 1.65 -25.39
C SER A 327 21.51 1.57 -26.80
N GLU A 328 22.81 1.70 -26.92
CA GLU A 328 23.57 1.58 -28.20
C GLU A 328 23.39 0.18 -28.81
N GLU A 329 23.35 -0.86 -28.00
CA GLU A 329 23.13 -2.24 -28.43
C GLU A 329 21.68 -2.49 -28.84
N GLY A 330 20.75 -1.67 -28.34
CA GLY A 330 19.32 -1.69 -28.65
C GLY A 330 18.98 -0.86 -29.91
N PHE A 331 17.85 -0.17 -29.86
CA PHE A 331 17.43 0.68 -30.99
C PHE A 331 18.14 2.02 -31.03
N ASN A 332 18.73 2.44 -29.93
CA ASN A 332 19.45 3.71 -29.77
C ASN A 332 18.57 4.93 -30.14
N PHE A 333 17.30 4.90 -29.69
CA PHE A 333 16.41 6.04 -29.89
C PHE A 333 16.79 7.19 -28.95
N GLU A 334 16.46 8.41 -29.36
CA GLU A 334 16.61 9.58 -28.49
C GLU A 334 15.70 9.49 -27.26
N VAL A 335 16.25 9.85 -26.10
CA VAL A 335 15.47 9.88 -24.85
C VAL A 335 14.69 11.19 -24.78
N ILE A 336 13.39 11.12 -25.03
CA ILE A 336 12.48 12.28 -24.99
C ILE A 336 12.07 12.61 -23.56
N LYS A 337 11.77 11.56 -22.73
CA LYS A 337 11.28 11.72 -21.37
C LYS A 337 12.12 10.92 -20.37
N LYS A 338 12.30 11.49 -19.18
CA LYS A 338 12.93 10.83 -18.04
C LYS A 338 11.96 10.77 -16.88
N ASN A 339 12.03 9.69 -16.10
CA ASN A 339 11.27 9.55 -14.86
C ASN A 339 11.88 10.40 -13.73
N ASP A 340 11.21 10.44 -12.55
CA ASP A 340 11.63 11.23 -11.38
C ASP A 340 13.04 10.87 -10.86
N SER A 341 13.54 9.67 -11.17
CA SER A 341 14.91 9.25 -10.85
C SER A 341 15.95 9.57 -11.95
N GLY A 342 15.55 10.34 -12.97
CA GLY A 342 16.43 10.77 -14.08
C GLY A 342 16.70 9.69 -15.13
N LYS A 343 16.07 8.52 -15.06
CA LYS A 343 16.22 7.43 -16.03
C LYS A 343 15.26 7.60 -17.21
N PRO A 344 15.63 7.10 -18.43
CA PRO A 344 14.73 7.12 -19.56
C PRO A 344 13.39 6.46 -19.24
N SER A 345 12.28 7.11 -19.60
CA SER A 345 10.92 6.58 -19.47
C SER A 345 10.38 6.08 -20.81
N THR A 346 9.61 5.01 -20.77
CA THR A 346 8.86 4.46 -21.90
C THR A 346 7.35 4.61 -21.68
N ASP A 347 6.95 5.39 -20.67
CA ASP A 347 5.54 5.64 -20.38
C ASP A 347 4.95 6.57 -21.45
N GLU A 348 3.73 6.25 -21.90
CA GLU A 348 2.90 7.16 -22.69
C GLU A 348 2.42 8.32 -21.83
N GLU A 349 2.27 9.49 -22.42
CA GLU A 349 1.50 10.60 -21.85
C GLU A 349 0.04 10.48 -22.15
#